data_c90d86e45a1d49016b4156d44183d563
#
_entry.id   c90d86e45a1d49016b4156d44183d563
#
_cell.length_a   1.000
_cell.length_b   1.000
_cell.length_c   1.000
_cell.angle_alpha   90.00
_cell.angle_beta   90.00
_cell.angle_gamma   90.00
#
_symmetry.space_group_name_H-M   'P 1'
#
loop_
_entity.id
_entity.type
_entity.pdbx_description
1 polymer ?
#
loop_
_entity_poly.entity_id
_entity_poly.type
_entity_poly.pdbx_seq_one_letter_code
_entity_poly.pdbx_strand_id
1 'polypeptide(L)'
;KAQSSFNLSQQPAFINIQQFYIEGYLVERIAELGRDRPGVELRWSSRVTAFEQQGSSALLTIQTPQGSYQIEAQHVIDATGSHTPFHAWLGAELEGKRGDDRWCIADVKFKTTPPTERHTWIEAPFNENRAVWQHLMGDEVWRIDYQMAPNSDPAQVSREDVVRERLQRQFGHDVQCDIVWVGPYAYRSQCVRQMRIGRVFFMGDTAKVVSPFGARGGNTGIADADNLAWKLAAVVRGRAPESLLHTYHDERLEAAQRNVQVTNRTARFLRPTEPAAQLFRQAALSLAKKHRFARNMVNTGRMAEANTYTRSPACAGGGVSVQNVAFRWANRQTGVLNTLLDWAEGCLLLLVFGPIRVAELARLRQLASTTAMLRVVQVMDPADKPQALEHVIDDRGHVRRACQATDQRWALVRPDAYLAATGSGIDAALVRQVSCALTLA
;
A
#
# COMPACT_ATOMS: atom_id res chain seq x y z
N LYS A 1 3.74 21.60 8.04
CA LYS A 1 2.36 21.74 7.55
C LYS A 1 1.45 20.87 8.40
N ALA A 2 0.42 21.45 9.04
CA ALA A 2 -0.57 20.63 9.73
C ALA A 2 -1.24 19.68 8.73
N GLN A 3 -1.26 18.41 9.02
CA GLN A 3 -2.05 17.44 8.28
C GLN A 3 -3.53 17.75 8.46
N SER A 4 -4.35 17.45 7.45
CA SER A 4 -5.77 17.73 7.53
C SER A 4 -6.38 16.99 8.73
N SER A 5 -7.21 17.69 9.50
CA SER A 5 -7.90 17.20 10.70
C SER A 5 -8.96 16.10 10.47
N PHE A 6 -9.04 15.52 9.28
CA PHE A 6 -10.02 14.50 8.90
C PHE A 6 -9.50 13.06 9.05
N ASN A 7 -8.69 12.79 10.05
CA ASN A 7 -8.37 11.42 10.37
C ASN A 7 -9.34 10.90 11.44
N LEU A 8 -10.33 10.11 11.03
CA LEU A 8 -11.21 9.39 11.95
C LEU A 8 -10.48 8.19 12.60
N SER A 9 -9.35 7.78 12.05
CA SER A 9 -8.50 6.74 12.59
C SER A 9 -7.80 7.22 13.86
N GLN A 10 -7.65 6.35 14.84
CA GLN A 10 -6.84 6.59 16.04
C GLN A 10 -5.34 6.41 15.79
N GLN A 11 -4.97 5.90 14.61
CA GLN A 11 -3.58 5.73 14.22
C GLN A 11 -3.01 7.03 13.64
N PRO A 12 -1.70 7.29 13.82
CA PRO A 12 -1.06 8.42 13.15
C PRO A 12 -1.21 8.28 11.64
N ALA A 13 -1.51 9.40 10.97
CA ALA A 13 -1.70 9.39 9.52
C ALA A 13 -0.41 9.09 8.73
N PHE A 14 0.74 9.23 9.39
CA PHE A 14 2.05 9.04 8.78
C PHE A 14 3.11 8.78 9.86
N ILE A 15 3.98 7.80 9.60
CA ILE A 15 5.18 7.53 10.40
C ILE A 15 6.38 7.39 9.46
N ASN A 16 7.58 7.75 9.94
CA ASN A 16 8.86 7.40 9.32
C ASN A 16 9.45 6.24 10.11
N ILE A 17 9.84 5.20 9.39
CA ILE A 17 10.48 4.02 9.95
C ILE A 17 11.46 3.45 8.93
N GLN A 18 12.59 2.94 9.38
CA GLN A 18 13.53 2.23 8.52
C GLN A 18 12.94 0.90 8.07
N GLN A 19 13.25 0.51 6.83
CA GLN A 19 12.72 -0.70 6.20
C GLN A 19 13.07 -1.96 6.99
N PHE A 20 14.29 -2.07 7.51
CA PHE A 20 14.72 -3.27 8.24
C PHE A 20 13.91 -3.55 9.52
N TYR A 21 13.33 -2.52 10.16
CA TYR A 21 12.40 -2.73 11.28
C TYR A 21 11.11 -3.38 10.81
N ILE A 22 10.56 -2.92 9.68
CA ILE A 22 9.36 -3.53 9.10
C ILE A 22 9.63 -4.99 8.74
N GLU A 23 10.77 -5.27 8.11
CA GLU A 23 11.19 -6.64 7.77
C GLU A 23 11.35 -7.51 9.01
N GLY A 24 12.00 -6.99 10.05
CA GLY A 24 12.17 -7.67 11.35
C GLY A 24 10.82 -8.03 11.97
N TYR A 25 9.89 -7.07 12.08
CA TYR A 25 8.56 -7.31 12.63
C TYR A 25 7.74 -8.34 11.82
N LEU A 26 7.88 -8.34 10.50
CA LEU A 26 7.23 -9.34 9.66
C LEU A 26 7.81 -10.74 9.87
N VAL A 27 9.14 -10.87 9.98
CA VAL A 27 9.81 -12.16 10.26
C VAL A 27 9.43 -12.67 11.65
N GLU A 28 9.44 -11.81 12.67
CA GLU A 28 8.99 -12.15 14.02
C GLU A 28 7.53 -12.63 14.02
N ARG A 29 6.65 -11.90 13.31
CA ARG A 29 5.25 -12.28 13.21
C ARG A 29 5.03 -13.61 12.49
N ILE A 30 5.79 -13.90 11.44
CA ILE A 30 5.77 -15.20 10.76
C ILE A 30 6.19 -16.31 11.71
N ALA A 31 7.23 -16.10 12.52
CA ALA A 31 7.69 -17.06 13.50
C ALA A 31 6.65 -17.32 14.61
N GLU A 32 5.95 -16.27 15.07
CA GLU A 32 4.85 -16.40 16.03
C GLU A 32 3.69 -17.24 15.47
N LEU A 33 3.25 -16.90 14.24
CA LEU A 33 2.15 -17.62 13.57
C LEU A 33 2.53 -19.08 13.28
N GLY A 34 3.78 -19.36 12.96
CA GLY A 34 4.30 -20.70 12.67
C GLY A 34 4.30 -21.63 13.87
N ARG A 35 4.33 -21.10 15.12
CA ARG A 35 4.24 -21.91 16.34
C ARG A 35 2.87 -22.58 16.49
N ASP A 36 1.79 -21.85 16.15
CA ASP A 36 0.43 -22.31 16.32
C ASP A 36 -0.19 -22.88 15.03
N ARG A 37 0.39 -22.56 13.89
CA ARG A 37 -0.10 -22.94 12.55
C ARG A 37 1.08 -23.36 11.67
N PRO A 38 1.52 -24.62 11.70
CA PRO A 38 2.55 -25.11 10.80
C PRO A 38 2.07 -24.97 9.36
N GLY A 39 2.80 -24.25 8.51
CA GLY A 39 2.43 -24.01 7.12
C GLY A 39 3.18 -22.87 6.46
N VAL A 40 3.96 -22.07 7.21
CA VAL A 40 4.84 -21.05 6.63
C VAL A 40 6.29 -21.44 6.91
N GLU A 41 7.07 -21.62 5.85
CA GLU A 41 8.48 -21.94 5.91
C GLU A 41 9.31 -20.81 5.31
N LEU A 42 10.23 -20.24 6.10
CA LEU A 42 11.23 -19.28 5.63
C LEU A 42 12.53 -20.01 5.30
N ARG A 43 12.94 -20.01 4.03
CA ARG A 43 14.16 -20.63 3.53
C ARG A 43 15.17 -19.57 3.14
N TRP A 44 16.10 -19.30 4.04
CA TRP A 44 17.21 -18.39 3.79
C TRP A 44 18.26 -19.04 2.85
N SER A 45 19.06 -18.19 2.19
CA SER A 45 20.09 -18.65 1.24
C SER A 45 19.54 -19.58 0.14
N SER A 46 18.29 -19.38 -0.25
CA SER A 46 17.56 -20.22 -1.21
C SER A 46 17.15 -19.37 -2.42
N ARG A 47 17.87 -19.49 -3.52
CA ARG A 47 17.67 -18.69 -4.72
C ARG A 47 16.90 -19.47 -5.77
N VAL A 48 15.83 -18.92 -6.31
CA VAL A 48 15.15 -19.46 -7.48
C VAL A 48 16.01 -19.20 -8.71
N THR A 49 16.41 -20.26 -9.42
CA THR A 49 17.30 -20.19 -10.58
C THR A 49 16.64 -20.61 -11.88
N ALA A 50 15.55 -21.36 -11.81
CA ALA A 50 14.75 -21.72 -12.97
C ALA A 50 13.27 -21.86 -12.59
N PHE A 51 12.41 -21.68 -13.58
CA PHE A 51 10.97 -21.74 -13.47
C PHE A 51 10.36 -22.36 -14.72
N GLU A 52 9.37 -23.24 -14.54
CA GLU A 52 8.60 -23.85 -15.60
C GLU A 52 7.12 -23.91 -15.20
N GLN A 53 6.22 -23.58 -16.11
CA GLN A 53 4.78 -23.67 -15.89
C GLN A 53 4.27 -25.02 -16.45
N GLN A 54 3.63 -25.81 -15.59
CA GLN A 54 3.15 -27.15 -15.91
C GLN A 54 1.64 -27.27 -15.65
N GLY A 55 0.82 -26.85 -16.63
CA GLY A 55 -0.65 -26.97 -16.53
C GLY A 55 -1.22 -26.29 -15.28
N SER A 56 -1.54 -27.07 -14.24
CA SER A 56 -2.14 -26.60 -13.00
C SER A 56 -1.13 -26.18 -11.92
N SER A 57 0.17 -26.40 -12.14
CA SER A 57 1.25 -26.11 -11.20
C SER A 57 2.41 -25.36 -11.86
N ALA A 58 3.36 -24.96 -11.04
CA ALA A 58 4.62 -24.35 -11.43
C ALA A 58 5.77 -25.10 -10.75
N LEU A 59 6.81 -25.41 -11.48
CA LEU A 59 8.03 -26.05 -11.01
C LEU A 59 9.13 -24.99 -10.87
N LEU A 60 9.70 -24.88 -9.67
CA LEU A 60 10.81 -23.97 -9.38
C LEU A 60 12.05 -24.77 -9.03
N THR A 61 13.19 -24.38 -9.58
CA THR A 61 14.51 -24.90 -9.17
C THR A 61 15.12 -23.93 -8.18
N ILE A 62 15.48 -24.44 -7.01
CA ILE A 62 16.06 -23.69 -5.90
C ILE A 62 17.52 -24.05 -5.74
N GLN A 63 18.40 -23.06 -5.76
CA GLN A 63 19.83 -23.19 -5.47
C GLN A 63 20.11 -22.79 -4.04
N THR A 64 20.82 -23.64 -3.30
CA THR A 64 21.32 -23.38 -1.95
C THR A 64 22.83 -23.64 -1.87
N PRO A 65 23.52 -23.27 -0.79
CA PRO A 65 24.93 -23.66 -0.57
C PRO A 65 25.18 -25.18 -0.54
N GLN A 66 24.14 -25.97 -0.22
CA GLN A 66 24.22 -27.43 -0.11
C GLN A 66 23.84 -28.15 -1.42
N GLY A 67 23.37 -27.41 -2.43
CA GLY A 67 22.97 -27.99 -3.72
C GLY A 67 21.63 -27.43 -4.21
N SER A 68 21.07 -28.07 -5.23
CA SER A 68 19.80 -27.67 -5.83
C SER A 68 18.72 -28.68 -5.54
N TYR A 69 17.47 -28.19 -5.41
CA TYR A 69 16.26 -29.00 -5.33
C TYR A 69 15.11 -28.34 -6.07
N GLN A 70 14.00 -29.03 -6.23
CA GLN A 70 12.83 -28.53 -6.91
C GLN A 70 11.64 -28.40 -5.96
N ILE A 71 10.79 -27.39 -6.21
CA ILE A 71 9.51 -27.21 -5.55
C ILE A 71 8.43 -27.14 -6.63
N GLU A 72 7.40 -27.95 -6.47
CA GLU A 72 6.15 -27.80 -7.20
C GLU A 72 5.16 -26.97 -6.39
N ALA A 73 4.57 -25.95 -7.00
CA ALA A 73 3.64 -25.02 -6.36
C ALA A 73 2.40 -24.78 -7.23
N GLN A 74 1.23 -24.66 -6.59
CA GLN A 74 0.00 -24.28 -7.30
C GLN A 74 0.04 -22.83 -7.79
N HIS A 75 0.67 -21.95 -7.01
CA HIS A 75 0.82 -20.52 -7.31
C HIS A 75 2.19 -20.04 -6.87
N VAL A 76 2.74 -19.07 -7.59
CA VAL A 76 4.00 -18.40 -7.30
C VAL A 76 3.74 -16.90 -7.15
N ILE A 77 4.27 -16.31 -6.09
CA ILE A 77 4.23 -14.87 -5.89
C ILE A 77 5.65 -14.35 -6.05
N ASP A 78 5.91 -13.62 -7.12
CA ASP A 78 7.19 -12.98 -7.34
C ASP A 78 7.21 -11.59 -6.69
N ALA A 79 7.92 -11.48 -5.58
CA ALA A 79 8.20 -10.25 -4.83
C ALA A 79 9.71 -9.97 -4.76
N THR A 80 10.50 -10.48 -5.71
CA THR A 80 11.97 -10.41 -5.71
C THR A 80 12.52 -9.05 -6.15
N GLY A 81 11.65 -8.10 -6.46
CA GLY A 81 12.01 -6.73 -6.78
C GLY A 81 12.26 -6.46 -8.27
N SER A 82 12.76 -5.28 -8.59
CA SER A 82 12.83 -4.76 -9.97
C SER A 82 13.83 -5.47 -10.88
N HIS A 83 14.63 -6.38 -10.34
CA HIS A 83 15.62 -7.17 -11.10
C HIS A 83 15.24 -8.64 -11.17
N THR A 84 13.96 -8.97 -11.04
CA THR A 84 13.44 -10.32 -11.10
C THR A 84 13.81 -11.04 -12.41
N PRO A 85 14.20 -12.31 -12.36
CA PRO A 85 14.36 -13.11 -13.58
C PRO A 85 13.01 -13.53 -14.19
N PHE A 86 11.92 -13.50 -13.42
CA PHE A 86 10.59 -13.92 -13.89
C PHE A 86 10.07 -13.09 -15.05
N HIS A 87 10.45 -11.80 -15.17
CA HIS A 87 10.08 -11.01 -16.34
C HIS A 87 10.59 -11.64 -17.64
N ALA A 88 11.84 -12.09 -17.66
CA ALA A 88 12.41 -12.74 -18.84
C ALA A 88 11.83 -14.13 -19.06
N TRP A 89 11.69 -14.94 -18.01
CA TRP A 89 11.17 -16.30 -18.11
C TRP A 89 9.72 -16.36 -18.62
N LEU A 90 8.92 -15.34 -18.29
CA LEU A 90 7.49 -15.27 -18.65
C LEU A 90 7.21 -14.36 -19.85
N GLY A 91 8.23 -13.70 -20.42
CA GLY A 91 8.03 -12.71 -21.47
C GLY A 91 7.17 -11.51 -21.00
N ALA A 92 7.28 -11.12 -19.72
CA ALA A 92 6.48 -10.04 -19.16
C ALA A 92 6.86 -8.70 -19.79
N GLU A 93 5.87 -7.99 -20.32
CA GLU A 93 6.05 -6.66 -20.89
C GLU A 93 5.99 -5.57 -19.79
N LEU A 94 6.96 -4.66 -19.83
CA LEU A 94 7.04 -3.50 -18.94
C LEU A 94 6.75 -2.22 -19.71
N GLU A 95 5.84 -1.41 -19.19
CA GLU A 95 5.56 -0.05 -19.68
C GLU A 95 6.24 0.98 -18.79
N GLY A 96 6.72 2.07 -19.39
CA GLY A 96 7.32 3.19 -18.67
C GLY A 96 8.70 3.55 -19.14
N LYS A 97 9.33 4.48 -18.41
CA LYS A 97 10.66 5.00 -18.73
C LYS A 97 11.66 4.67 -17.62
N ARG A 98 12.88 4.31 -18.01
CA ARG A 98 14.05 4.42 -17.13
C ARG A 98 14.41 5.91 -17.10
N GLY A 99 14.24 6.57 -15.96
CA GLY A 99 14.60 7.97 -15.81
C GLY A 99 16.09 8.11 -15.51
N ASP A 100 16.69 9.22 -16.00
CA ASP A 100 18.05 9.63 -15.65
C ASP A 100 18.09 10.40 -14.32
N ASP A 101 17.10 10.19 -13.46
CA ASP A 101 17.03 10.89 -12.18
C ASP A 101 17.89 10.18 -11.14
N ARG A 102 19.08 10.72 -10.94
CA ARG A 102 20.09 10.17 -10.04
C ARG A 102 20.11 10.93 -8.73
N TRP A 103 20.19 10.18 -7.65
CA TRP A 103 20.23 10.72 -6.29
C TRP A 103 21.35 10.05 -5.50
N CYS A 104 21.89 10.79 -4.55
CA CYS A 104 22.73 10.26 -3.49
C CYS A 104 21.97 10.38 -2.18
N ILE A 105 21.70 9.27 -1.53
CA ILE A 105 21.03 9.23 -0.24
C ILE A 105 22.10 9.10 0.82
N ALA A 106 22.07 9.96 1.83
CA ALA A 106 22.96 9.91 2.98
C ALA A 106 22.12 9.82 4.26
N ASP A 107 22.33 8.76 5.04
CA ASP A 107 21.80 8.59 6.38
C ASP A 107 22.88 8.99 7.39
N VAL A 108 22.60 9.99 8.21
CA VAL A 108 23.59 10.57 9.14
C VAL A 108 23.02 10.75 10.55
N LYS A 109 23.88 10.68 11.56
CA LYS A 109 23.57 11.10 12.93
C LYS A 109 24.35 12.37 13.26
N PHE A 110 23.65 13.45 13.53
CA PHE A 110 24.27 14.72 13.93
C PHE A 110 24.63 14.70 15.41
N LYS A 111 25.80 15.27 15.76
CA LYS A 111 26.17 15.50 17.18
C LYS A 111 25.29 16.62 17.79
N THR A 112 24.95 17.64 16.99
CA THR A 112 23.97 18.66 17.36
C THR A 112 22.76 18.48 16.45
N THR A 113 21.66 17.95 17.01
CA THR A 113 20.47 17.60 16.27
C THR A 113 19.83 18.83 15.63
N PRO A 114 19.60 18.85 14.32
CA PRO A 114 18.81 19.89 13.67
C PRO A 114 17.37 19.91 14.18
N PRO A 115 16.61 21.03 14.00
CA PRO A 115 15.19 21.06 14.29
C PRO A 115 14.44 19.90 13.63
N THR A 116 13.54 19.24 14.37
CA THR A 116 12.75 18.10 13.87
C THR A 116 11.71 18.56 12.86
N GLU A 117 12.17 18.92 11.70
CA GLU A 117 11.38 19.42 10.58
C GLU A 117 11.75 18.64 9.29
N ARG A 118 10.75 18.44 8.43
CA ARG A 118 11.00 17.95 7.08
C ARG A 118 11.28 19.13 6.16
N HIS A 119 12.48 19.19 5.63
CA HIS A 119 12.87 20.20 4.65
C HIS A 119 12.84 19.65 3.23
N THR A 120 12.37 20.46 2.31
CA THR A 120 12.39 20.18 0.88
C THR A 120 12.86 21.42 0.13
N TRP A 121 14.06 21.37 -0.38
CA TRP A 121 14.58 22.39 -1.30
C TRP A 121 14.33 21.93 -2.71
N ILE A 122 13.66 22.73 -3.51
CA ILE A 122 13.45 22.46 -4.94
C ILE A 122 14.68 22.89 -5.74
N GLU A 123 15.28 23.99 -5.32
CA GLU A 123 16.51 24.57 -5.89
C GLU A 123 17.43 24.91 -4.72
N ALA A 124 18.24 23.96 -4.29
CA ALA A 124 19.18 24.14 -3.18
C ALA A 124 20.49 24.77 -3.68
N PRO A 125 20.83 26.00 -3.26
CA PRO A 125 22.07 26.66 -3.71
C PRO A 125 23.32 25.85 -3.33
N PHE A 126 23.30 25.20 -2.18
CA PHE A 126 24.39 24.33 -1.70
C PHE A 126 24.50 23.00 -2.45
N ASN A 127 23.51 22.64 -3.27
CA ASN A 127 23.49 21.46 -4.14
C ASN A 127 23.35 21.86 -5.63
N GLU A 128 24.03 22.90 -6.05
CA GLU A 128 24.07 23.38 -7.44
C GLU A 128 22.68 23.64 -8.03
N ASN A 129 21.78 24.21 -7.23
CA ASN A 129 20.38 24.47 -7.53
C ASN A 129 19.57 23.23 -7.91
N ARG A 130 19.98 22.03 -7.42
CA ARG A 130 19.19 20.80 -7.53
C ARG A 130 18.43 20.52 -6.24
N ALA A 131 17.42 19.66 -6.34
CA ALA A 131 16.57 19.34 -5.20
C ALA A 131 17.33 18.60 -4.09
N VAL A 132 16.96 18.91 -2.85
CA VAL A 132 17.42 18.20 -1.66
C VAL A 132 16.24 17.97 -0.73
N TRP A 133 16.19 16.79 -0.16
CA TRP A 133 15.21 16.46 0.90
C TRP A 133 15.91 16.02 2.16
N GLN A 134 15.39 16.45 3.27
CA GLN A 134 15.90 16.12 4.59
C GLN A 134 14.74 15.79 5.51
N HIS A 135 14.85 14.70 6.23
CA HIS A 135 13.87 14.32 7.24
C HIS A 135 14.47 13.38 8.29
N LEU A 136 13.91 13.45 9.50
CA LEU A 136 14.26 12.53 10.57
C LEU A 136 13.60 11.17 10.33
N MET A 137 14.38 10.11 10.50
CA MET A 137 13.97 8.71 10.55
C MET A 137 13.91 8.24 12.02
N GLY A 138 13.76 6.96 12.28
CA GLY A 138 13.97 6.38 13.59
C GLY A 138 15.43 6.46 14.04
N ASP A 139 15.70 6.21 15.32
CA ASP A 139 17.05 6.11 15.93
C ASP A 139 17.92 7.36 15.75
N GLU A 140 17.29 8.54 15.69
CA GLU A 140 17.97 9.82 15.49
C GLU A 140 18.74 9.93 14.16
N VAL A 141 18.43 9.04 13.19
CA VAL A 141 19.04 9.05 11.87
C VAL A 141 18.32 10.09 11.01
N TRP A 142 19.10 10.97 10.40
CA TRP A 142 18.63 11.94 9.41
C TRP A 142 18.91 11.43 8.01
N ARG A 143 17.88 11.30 7.20
CA ARG A 143 18.01 11.01 5.77
C ARG A 143 18.06 12.29 4.98
N ILE A 144 19.10 12.39 4.14
CA ILE A 144 19.30 13.51 3.23
C ILE A 144 19.45 12.95 1.83
N ASP A 145 18.52 13.31 0.95
CA ASP A 145 18.50 12.89 -0.44
C ASP A 145 18.98 14.05 -1.31
N TYR A 146 20.16 13.94 -1.89
CA TYR A 146 20.74 14.92 -2.81
C TYR A 146 20.46 14.50 -4.25
N GLN A 147 19.74 15.34 -5.00
CA GLN A 147 19.59 15.14 -6.44
C GLN A 147 20.92 15.42 -7.14
N MET A 148 21.36 14.51 -8.00
CA MET A 148 22.63 14.58 -8.72
C MET A 148 22.43 15.03 -10.16
N ALA A 149 23.51 15.41 -10.83
CA ALA A 149 23.48 15.67 -12.28
C ALA A 149 23.12 14.38 -13.04
N PRO A 150 22.44 14.48 -14.20
CA PRO A 150 21.99 13.32 -14.96
C PRO A 150 23.09 12.31 -15.29
N ASN A 151 24.29 12.79 -15.59
CA ASN A 151 25.44 11.96 -15.96
C ASN A 151 26.42 11.68 -14.81
N SER A 152 26.01 11.92 -13.55
CA SER A 152 26.88 11.64 -12.40
C SER A 152 27.22 10.15 -12.31
N ASP A 153 28.46 9.82 -12.03
CA ASP A 153 28.88 8.45 -11.72
C ASP A 153 28.36 8.06 -10.34
N PRO A 154 27.53 7.01 -10.24
CA PRO A 154 26.99 6.56 -8.96
C PRO A 154 28.07 6.21 -7.92
N ALA A 155 29.20 5.64 -8.34
CA ALA A 155 30.29 5.29 -7.46
C ALA A 155 30.98 6.52 -6.88
N GLN A 156 31.18 7.56 -7.69
CA GLN A 156 31.80 8.80 -7.25
C GLN A 156 30.90 9.61 -6.31
N VAL A 157 29.61 9.74 -6.63
CA VAL A 157 28.70 10.57 -5.83
C VAL A 157 28.41 9.99 -4.44
N SER A 158 28.61 8.69 -4.25
CA SER A 158 28.41 8.00 -2.96
C SER A 158 29.69 7.79 -2.16
N ARG A 159 30.81 8.31 -2.59
CA ARG A 159 32.03 8.30 -1.78
C ARG A 159 31.82 9.13 -0.51
N GLU A 160 32.33 8.64 0.60
CA GLU A 160 32.17 9.28 1.91
C GLU A 160 32.75 10.71 1.95
N ASP A 161 33.92 10.94 1.33
CA ASP A 161 34.54 12.26 1.25
C ASP A 161 33.65 13.25 0.47
N VAL A 162 33.04 12.83 -0.64
CA VAL A 162 32.14 13.64 -1.44
C VAL A 162 30.84 13.96 -0.71
N VAL A 163 30.34 12.99 0.07
CA VAL A 163 29.14 13.21 0.88
C VAL A 163 29.43 14.16 2.04
N ARG A 164 30.58 14.03 2.71
CA ARG A 164 31.00 14.96 3.76
C ARG A 164 31.13 16.39 3.27
N GLU A 165 31.68 16.58 2.08
CA GLU A 165 31.75 17.91 1.45
C GLU A 165 30.34 18.52 1.21
N ARG A 166 29.37 17.72 0.75
CA ARG A 166 27.98 18.16 0.60
C ARG A 166 27.33 18.54 1.91
N LEU A 167 27.54 17.73 2.96
CA LEU A 167 27.06 18.02 4.31
C LEU A 167 27.65 19.35 4.83
N GLN A 168 28.94 19.60 4.61
CA GLN A 168 29.58 20.86 4.95
C GLN A 168 29.02 22.06 4.16
N ARG A 169 28.73 21.89 2.88
CA ARG A 169 28.06 22.95 2.09
C ARG A 169 26.66 23.27 2.58
N GLN A 170 25.93 22.26 3.10
CA GLN A 170 24.57 22.41 3.58
C GLN A 170 24.49 22.97 5.00
N PHE A 171 25.33 22.48 5.90
CA PHE A 171 25.24 22.74 7.35
C PHE A 171 26.37 23.61 7.89
N GLY A 172 27.37 23.92 7.09
CA GLY A 172 28.58 24.65 7.49
C GLY A 172 29.79 23.72 7.69
N HIS A 173 30.99 24.29 7.62
CA HIS A 173 32.25 23.52 7.69
C HIS A 173 32.43 22.79 9.02
N ASP A 174 31.84 23.28 10.09
CA ASP A 174 31.99 22.73 11.45
C ASP A 174 30.94 21.64 11.77
N VAL A 175 30.15 21.20 10.78
CA VAL A 175 29.14 20.16 11.01
C VAL A 175 29.77 18.88 11.50
N GLN A 176 29.31 18.41 12.66
CA GLN A 176 29.73 17.16 13.27
C GLN A 176 28.66 16.10 13.09
N CYS A 177 28.93 15.08 12.30
CA CYS A 177 28.00 13.96 12.08
C CYS A 177 28.74 12.66 11.78
N ASP A 178 28.10 11.56 12.16
CA ASP A 178 28.50 10.21 11.79
C ASP A 178 27.67 9.76 10.59
N ILE A 179 28.35 9.29 9.55
CA ILE A 179 27.66 8.70 8.38
C ILE A 179 27.27 7.28 8.73
N VAL A 180 25.96 6.99 8.69
CA VAL A 180 25.40 5.67 8.98
C VAL A 180 25.34 4.83 7.71
N TRP A 181 24.92 5.46 6.61
CA TRP A 181 24.82 4.79 5.32
C TRP A 181 24.84 5.82 4.18
N VAL A 182 25.41 5.42 3.05
CA VAL A 182 25.37 6.18 1.80
C VAL A 182 25.06 5.24 0.65
N GLY A 183 24.21 5.65 -0.27
CA GLY A 183 23.96 4.89 -1.49
C GLY A 183 23.44 5.74 -2.62
N PRO A 184 23.82 5.39 -3.88
CA PRO A 184 23.26 5.98 -5.06
C PRO A 184 21.90 5.37 -5.34
N TYR A 185 20.98 6.18 -5.85
CA TYR A 185 19.67 5.72 -6.27
C TYR A 185 19.28 6.35 -7.61
N ALA A 186 18.82 5.53 -8.54
CA ALA A 186 18.28 5.98 -9.81
C ALA A 186 16.80 5.65 -9.88
N TYR A 187 15.97 6.66 -10.08
CA TYR A 187 14.52 6.47 -10.17
C TYR A 187 14.12 5.84 -11.50
N ARG A 188 13.27 4.84 -11.38
CA ARG A 188 12.58 4.22 -12.52
C ARG A 188 11.09 4.43 -12.33
N SER A 189 10.37 4.52 -13.43
CA SER A 189 8.91 4.56 -13.42
C SER A 189 8.43 3.56 -14.45
N GLN A 190 8.20 2.33 -14.00
CA GLN A 190 7.85 1.20 -14.84
C GLN A 190 6.76 0.37 -14.19
N CYS A 191 5.91 -0.25 -14.98
CA CYS A 191 4.85 -1.15 -14.54
C CYS A 191 4.73 -2.31 -15.53
N VAL A 192 4.49 -3.52 -15.03
CA VAL A 192 4.12 -4.66 -15.87
C VAL A 192 2.76 -4.39 -16.52
N ARG A 193 2.55 -4.93 -17.73
CA ARG A 193 1.23 -4.91 -18.37
C ARG A 193 0.25 -5.89 -17.75
N GLN A 194 0.76 -6.95 -17.14
CA GLN A 194 -0.02 -7.99 -16.50
C GLN A 194 0.50 -8.24 -15.09
N MET A 195 -0.36 -8.08 -14.08
CA MET A 195 -0.03 -8.38 -12.68
C MET A 195 -0.02 -9.88 -12.38
N ARG A 196 -0.54 -10.69 -13.32
CA ARG A 196 -0.59 -12.15 -13.27
C ARG A 196 -0.31 -12.71 -14.65
N ILE A 197 0.60 -13.69 -14.73
CA ILE A 197 0.82 -14.51 -15.93
C ILE A 197 0.73 -15.98 -15.51
N GLY A 198 -0.35 -16.64 -15.91
CA GLY A 198 -0.62 -18.03 -15.54
C GLY A 198 -0.68 -18.21 -14.02
N ARG A 199 0.28 -18.95 -13.46
CA ARG A 199 0.38 -19.24 -12.02
C ARG A 199 1.22 -18.23 -11.23
N VAL A 200 1.85 -17.26 -11.91
CA VAL A 200 2.73 -16.28 -11.28
C VAL A 200 2.03 -14.94 -11.10
N PHE A 201 2.11 -14.39 -9.88
CA PHE A 201 1.64 -13.07 -9.52
C PHE A 201 2.83 -12.16 -9.26
N PHE A 202 2.87 -11.00 -9.90
CA PHE A 202 3.88 -9.96 -9.64
C PHE A 202 3.42 -9.01 -8.54
N MET A 203 4.30 -8.73 -7.57
CA MET A 203 3.97 -7.93 -6.39
C MET A 203 5.08 -6.93 -6.07
N GLY A 204 4.72 -5.74 -5.56
CA GLY A 204 5.68 -4.72 -5.17
C GLY A 204 6.53 -4.22 -6.35
N ASP A 205 7.84 -4.11 -6.16
CA ASP A 205 8.76 -3.61 -7.18
C ASP A 205 8.97 -4.55 -8.36
N THR A 206 8.60 -5.81 -8.22
CA THR A 206 8.50 -6.74 -9.36
C THR A 206 7.38 -6.31 -10.32
N ALA A 207 6.24 -5.91 -9.77
CA ALA A 207 5.09 -5.48 -10.58
C ALA A 207 5.24 -4.03 -11.08
N LYS A 208 5.77 -3.15 -10.24
CA LYS A 208 5.90 -1.73 -10.56
C LYS A 208 6.99 -1.05 -9.74
N VAL A 209 7.75 -0.21 -10.39
CA VAL A 209 8.66 0.73 -9.75
C VAL A 209 8.12 2.13 -9.97
N VAL A 210 8.00 2.91 -8.91
CA VAL A 210 7.51 4.29 -8.97
C VAL A 210 8.55 5.23 -8.37
N SER A 211 8.55 6.47 -8.84
CA SER A 211 9.35 7.52 -8.22
C SER A 211 8.96 7.69 -6.74
N PRO A 212 9.88 8.01 -5.82
CA PRO A 212 9.64 8.07 -4.37
C PRO A 212 8.73 9.22 -3.96
N PHE A 213 8.35 10.08 -4.90
CA PHE A 213 7.48 11.22 -4.63
C PHE A 213 6.12 10.78 -4.06
N GLY A 214 5.88 11.16 -2.79
CA GLY A 214 4.65 10.85 -2.09
C GLY A 214 4.63 9.49 -1.39
N ALA A 215 5.81 8.88 -1.14
CA ALA A 215 5.97 7.64 -0.36
C ALA A 215 5.08 6.47 -0.86
N ARG A 216 4.99 6.28 -2.18
CA ARG A 216 4.05 5.32 -2.78
C ARG A 216 4.65 3.93 -3.01
N GLY A 217 5.98 3.78 -3.14
CA GLY A 217 6.62 2.50 -3.49
C GLY A 217 6.27 1.38 -2.52
N GLY A 218 6.80 1.40 -1.32
CA GLY A 218 6.56 0.39 -0.29
C GLY A 218 5.08 0.25 0.09
N ASN A 219 4.38 1.39 0.29
CA ASN A 219 2.95 1.38 0.65
C ASN A 219 2.08 0.68 -0.40
N THR A 220 2.36 0.84 -1.70
CA THR A 220 1.59 0.16 -2.74
C THR A 220 1.99 -1.31 -2.88
N GLY A 221 3.23 -1.70 -2.52
CA GLY A 221 3.66 -3.09 -2.41
C GLY A 221 2.92 -3.83 -1.29
N ILE A 222 2.79 -3.21 -0.11
CA ILE A 222 1.97 -3.74 0.99
C ILE A 222 0.51 -3.90 0.56
N ALA A 223 -0.04 -2.90 -0.15
CA ALA A 223 -1.40 -2.99 -0.66
C ALA A 223 -1.59 -4.07 -1.75
N ASP A 224 -0.54 -4.44 -2.51
CA ASP A 224 -0.58 -5.60 -3.41
C ASP A 224 -0.71 -6.89 -2.61
N ALA A 225 0.09 -7.02 -1.53
CA ALA A 225 0.07 -8.19 -0.65
C ALA A 225 -1.29 -8.36 0.03
N ASP A 226 -1.83 -7.29 0.60
CA ASP A 226 -3.12 -7.28 1.28
C ASP A 226 -4.26 -7.67 0.32
N ASN A 227 -4.25 -7.11 -0.89
CA ASN A 227 -5.24 -7.42 -1.93
C ASN A 227 -5.18 -8.88 -2.42
N LEU A 228 -3.97 -9.45 -2.60
CA LEU A 228 -3.80 -10.82 -3.11
C LEU A 228 -4.05 -11.86 -2.02
N ALA A 229 -3.59 -11.63 -0.79
CA ALA A 229 -3.52 -12.65 0.25
C ALA A 229 -4.88 -13.29 0.55
N TRP A 230 -5.93 -12.50 0.77
CA TRP A 230 -7.26 -13.03 1.08
C TRP A 230 -7.90 -13.74 -0.12
N LYS A 231 -7.68 -13.23 -1.34
CA LYS A 231 -8.19 -13.83 -2.58
C LYS A 231 -7.56 -15.19 -2.83
N LEU A 232 -6.23 -15.24 -2.72
CA LEU A 232 -5.48 -16.48 -2.91
C LEU A 232 -5.86 -17.51 -1.83
N ALA A 233 -5.94 -17.08 -0.57
CA ALA A 233 -6.37 -17.95 0.52
C ALA A 233 -7.80 -18.50 0.31
N ALA A 234 -8.73 -17.68 -0.19
CA ALA A 234 -10.08 -18.10 -0.49
C ALA A 234 -10.12 -19.17 -1.61
N VAL A 235 -9.36 -18.96 -2.67
CA VAL A 235 -9.30 -19.88 -3.82
C VAL A 235 -8.60 -21.19 -3.46
N VAL A 236 -7.43 -21.14 -2.83
CA VAL A 236 -6.67 -22.33 -2.42
C VAL A 236 -7.47 -23.22 -1.43
N ARG A 237 -8.29 -22.61 -0.60
CA ARG A 237 -9.19 -23.33 0.32
C ARG A 237 -10.50 -23.78 -0.32
N GLY A 238 -10.70 -23.56 -1.61
CA GLY A 238 -11.93 -23.92 -2.32
C GLY A 238 -13.18 -23.12 -1.87
N ARG A 239 -12.98 -21.95 -1.27
CA ARG A 239 -14.07 -21.07 -0.80
C ARG A 239 -14.52 -20.03 -1.81
N ALA A 240 -13.73 -19.82 -2.85
CA ALA A 240 -14.02 -18.92 -3.98
C ALA A 240 -13.45 -19.52 -5.29
N PRO A 241 -14.02 -19.19 -6.46
CA PRO A 241 -13.54 -19.66 -7.74
C PRO A 241 -12.23 -18.98 -8.15
N GLU A 242 -11.48 -19.61 -9.06
CA GLU A 242 -10.24 -19.09 -9.63
C GLU A 242 -10.40 -17.68 -10.27
N SER A 243 -11.63 -17.37 -10.75
CA SER A 243 -11.99 -16.05 -11.31
C SER A 243 -11.77 -14.90 -10.33
N LEU A 244 -11.83 -15.13 -9.01
CA LEU A 244 -11.51 -14.12 -8.01
C LEU A 244 -10.08 -13.61 -8.14
N LEU A 245 -9.13 -14.46 -8.54
CA LEU A 245 -7.73 -14.06 -8.72
C LEU A 245 -7.50 -13.15 -9.94
N HIS A 246 -8.41 -13.12 -10.92
CA HIS A 246 -8.32 -12.16 -12.03
C HIS A 246 -8.52 -10.72 -11.53
N THR A 247 -9.33 -10.54 -10.49
CA THR A 247 -9.55 -9.21 -9.90
C THR A 247 -8.29 -8.60 -9.27
N TYR A 248 -7.29 -9.42 -8.93
CA TYR A 248 -5.98 -8.91 -8.52
C TYR A 248 -5.31 -8.13 -9.66
N HIS A 249 -5.31 -8.70 -10.87
CA HIS A 249 -4.78 -8.02 -12.05
C HIS A 249 -5.51 -6.69 -12.30
N ASP A 250 -6.84 -6.72 -12.37
CA ASP A 250 -7.64 -5.55 -12.71
C ASP A 250 -7.43 -4.41 -11.71
N GLU A 251 -7.53 -4.72 -10.42
CA GLU A 251 -7.43 -3.76 -9.34
C GLU A 251 -6.02 -3.21 -9.15
N ARG A 252 -5.01 -4.10 -9.14
CA ARG A 252 -3.63 -3.68 -8.85
C ARG A 252 -2.94 -3.05 -10.05
N LEU A 253 -3.33 -3.42 -11.27
CA LEU A 253 -2.87 -2.72 -12.47
C LEU A 253 -3.43 -1.29 -12.53
N GLU A 254 -4.73 -1.10 -12.28
CA GLU A 254 -5.35 0.23 -12.19
C GLU A 254 -4.64 1.10 -11.14
N ALA A 255 -4.41 0.54 -9.94
CA ALA A 255 -3.69 1.22 -8.87
C ALA A 255 -2.24 1.56 -9.24
N ALA A 256 -1.52 0.66 -9.89
CA ALA A 256 -0.15 0.86 -10.33
C ALA A 256 -0.04 1.97 -11.38
N GLN A 257 -0.88 1.94 -12.41
CA GLN A 257 -0.94 2.95 -13.46
C GLN A 257 -1.25 4.34 -12.87
N ARG A 258 -2.21 4.43 -11.94
CA ARG A 258 -2.53 5.69 -11.25
C ARG A 258 -1.36 6.20 -10.41
N ASN A 259 -0.67 5.32 -9.67
CA ASN A 259 0.51 5.70 -8.90
C ASN A 259 1.65 6.18 -9.80
N VAL A 260 1.92 5.51 -10.91
CA VAL A 260 2.89 5.94 -11.93
C VAL A 260 2.53 7.33 -12.47
N GLN A 261 1.27 7.58 -12.82
CA GLN A 261 0.82 8.89 -13.32
C GLN A 261 1.02 10.00 -12.29
N VAL A 262 0.60 9.77 -11.03
CA VAL A 262 0.72 10.76 -9.95
C VAL A 262 2.17 11.07 -9.64
N THR A 263 3.02 10.06 -9.51
CA THR A 263 4.45 10.24 -9.22
C THR A 263 5.18 10.92 -10.37
N ASN A 264 4.87 10.58 -11.63
CA ASN A 264 5.43 11.24 -12.81
C ASN A 264 4.99 12.71 -12.92
N ARG A 265 3.73 13.03 -12.58
CA ARG A 265 3.27 14.42 -12.52
C ARG A 265 4.03 15.22 -11.48
N THR A 266 4.23 14.65 -10.29
CA THR A 266 5.01 15.28 -9.22
C THR A 266 6.46 15.47 -9.63
N ALA A 267 7.08 14.47 -10.24
CA ALA A 267 8.45 14.53 -10.74
C ALA A 267 8.62 15.66 -11.79
N ARG A 268 7.69 15.77 -12.73
CA ARG A 268 7.72 16.85 -13.75
C ARG A 268 7.57 18.25 -13.14
N PHE A 269 6.72 18.39 -12.11
CA PHE A 269 6.56 19.66 -11.41
C PHE A 269 7.83 20.04 -10.65
N LEU A 270 8.46 19.10 -9.97
CA LEU A 270 9.68 19.34 -9.20
C LEU A 270 10.89 19.58 -10.12
N ARG A 271 10.92 18.99 -11.31
CA ARG A 271 12.01 19.05 -12.29
C ARG A 271 11.50 19.31 -13.69
N PRO A 272 11.01 20.52 -13.96
CA PRO A 272 10.59 20.88 -15.30
C PRO A 272 11.81 20.99 -16.22
N THR A 273 11.77 20.31 -17.35
CA THR A 273 12.78 20.38 -18.41
C THR A 273 12.46 21.49 -19.42
N GLU A 274 11.18 21.80 -19.59
CA GLU A 274 10.70 22.76 -20.56
C GLU A 274 10.56 24.17 -19.94
N PRO A 275 10.91 25.27 -20.68
CA PRO A 275 10.79 26.65 -20.17
C PRO A 275 9.36 26.99 -19.66
N ALA A 276 8.34 26.57 -20.38
CA ALA A 276 6.94 26.81 -19.99
C ALA A 276 6.60 26.13 -18.66
N ALA A 277 7.10 24.92 -18.42
CA ALA A 277 6.89 24.19 -17.18
C ALA A 277 7.68 24.82 -16.02
N GLN A 278 8.86 25.39 -16.28
CA GLN A 278 9.62 26.16 -15.29
C GLN A 278 8.85 27.42 -14.87
N LEU A 279 8.34 28.18 -15.83
CA LEU A 279 7.53 29.38 -15.58
C LEU A 279 6.26 29.03 -14.78
N PHE A 280 5.57 27.96 -15.17
CA PHE A 280 4.39 27.47 -14.43
C PHE A 280 4.73 27.12 -12.98
N ARG A 281 5.84 26.40 -12.74
CA ARG A 281 6.30 26.07 -11.38
C ARG A 281 6.59 27.33 -10.56
N GLN A 282 7.33 28.29 -11.12
CA GLN A 282 7.65 29.56 -10.44
C GLN A 282 6.38 30.33 -10.07
N ALA A 283 5.43 30.44 -11.00
CA ALA A 283 4.15 31.09 -10.74
C ALA A 283 3.35 30.35 -9.65
N ALA A 284 3.25 29.03 -9.72
CA ALA A 284 2.56 28.20 -8.71
C ALA A 284 3.19 28.37 -7.32
N LEU A 285 4.52 28.35 -7.21
CA LEU A 285 5.23 28.54 -5.95
C LEU A 285 5.04 29.95 -5.39
N SER A 286 5.08 30.98 -6.25
CA SER A 286 4.82 32.38 -5.84
C SER A 286 3.39 32.55 -5.31
N LEU A 287 2.39 32.04 -6.04
CA LEU A 287 1.00 32.09 -5.60
C LEU A 287 0.75 31.28 -4.34
N ALA A 288 1.45 30.15 -4.13
CA ALA A 288 1.31 29.30 -2.96
C ALA A 288 1.69 30.01 -1.65
N LYS A 289 2.51 31.06 -1.70
CA LYS A 289 2.82 31.90 -0.54
C LYS A 289 1.58 32.60 0.03
N LYS A 290 0.64 32.99 -0.85
CA LYS A 290 -0.53 33.81 -0.49
C LYS A 290 -1.86 33.08 -0.61
N HIS A 291 -2.00 32.10 -1.53
CA HIS A 291 -3.28 31.50 -1.90
C HIS A 291 -3.37 30.02 -1.56
N ARG A 292 -4.46 29.61 -0.90
CA ARG A 292 -4.69 28.22 -0.48
C ARG A 292 -4.81 27.26 -1.67
N PHE A 293 -5.47 27.66 -2.76
CA PHE A 293 -5.61 26.81 -3.93
C PHE A 293 -4.25 26.44 -4.53
N ALA A 294 -3.34 27.43 -4.66
CA ALA A 294 -2.00 27.18 -5.17
C ALA A 294 -1.16 26.32 -4.20
N ARG A 295 -1.33 26.50 -2.87
CA ARG A 295 -0.73 25.60 -1.88
C ARG A 295 -1.18 24.15 -2.07
N ASN A 296 -2.46 23.93 -2.37
CA ASN A 296 -2.99 22.60 -2.62
C ASN A 296 -2.46 21.98 -3.93
N MET A 297 -2.13 22.80 -4.94
CA MET A 297 -1.48 22.33 -6.17
C MET A 297 -0.05 21.82 -5.92
N VAL A 298 0.69 22.53 -5.04
CA VAL A 298 2.09 22.19 -4.72
C VAL A 298 2.17 21.05 -3.72
N ASN A 299 1.25 21.02 -2.76
CA ASN A 299 1.26 20.02 -1.71
C ASN A 299 -0.15 19.85 -1.13
N THR A 300 -0.79 18.75 -1.45
CA THR A 300 -2.11 18.39 -0.93
C THR A 300 -2.08 18.07 0.58
N GLY A 301 -0.91 17.89 1.17
CA GLY A 301 -0.73 17.39 2.53
C GLY A 301 -0.91 15.88 2.67
N ARG A 302 -1.15 15.19 1.57
CA ARG A 302 -1.37 13.75 1.52
C ARG A 302 -0.17 13.07 0.87
N MET A 303 0.30 11.99 1.47
CA MET A 303 1.38 11.16 0.96
C MET A 303 0.79 10.01 0.09
N ALA A 304 0.91 8.79 0.56
CA ALA A 304 0.24 7.67 -0.07
C ALA A 304 -1.25 7.65 0.31
N GLU A 305 -2.13 7.61 -0.66
CA GLU A 305 -3.57 7.39 -0.49
C GLU A 305 -3.92 6.04 -1.10
N ALA A 306 -4.86 5.34 -0.49
CA ALA A 306 -5.43 4.13 -1.06
C ALA A 306 -6.08 4.46 -2.42
N ASN A 307 -5.83 3.61 -3.41
CA ASN A 307 -6.42 3.77 -4.73
C ASN A 307 -7.86 3.30 -4.72
N THR A 308 -8.71 3.91 -5.53
CA THR A 308 -10.07 3.43 -5.79
C THR A 308 -10.05 2.44 -6.95
N TYR A 309 -10.77 1.34 -6.83
CA TYR A 309 -10.94 0.35 -7.90
C TYR A 309 -12.23 0.65 -8.68
N THR A 310 -12.09 1.25 -9.86
CA THR A 310 -13.25 1.69 -10.65
C THR A 310 -13.75 0.61 -11.62
N ARG A 311 -12.94 -0.40 -11.89
CA ARG A 311 -13.19 -1.44 -12.90
C ARG A 311 -13.34 -2.84 -12.32
N SER A 312 -13.21 -3.01 -11.01
CA SER A 312 -13.27 -4.32 -10.38
C SER A 312 -14.69 -4.91 -10.41
N PRO A 313 -14.88 -6.10 -10.95
CA PRO A 313 -16.16 -6.79 -10.84
C PRO A 313 -16.51 -7.19 -9.39
N ALA A 314 -15.51 -7.27 -8.51
CA ALA A 314 -15.70 -7.53 -7.08
C ALA A 314 -16.08 -6.28 -6.26
N CYS A 315 -16.30 -5.12 -6.90
CA CYS A 315 -16.67 -3.86 -6.25
C CYS A 315 -17.76 -3.14 -7.04
N ALA A 316 -18.99 -3.39 -6.72
CA ALA A 316 -20.14 -2.71 -7.36
C ALA A 316 -20.19 -1.23 -6.97
N GLY A 317 -20.08 -0.34 -7.95
CA GLY A 317 -20.11 1.11 -7.72
C GLY A 317 -18.78 1.76 -7.35
N GLY A 318 -17.67 1.02 -7.47
CA GLY A 318 -16.31 1.49 -7.22
C GLY A 318 -15.80 1.15 -5.82
N GLY A 319 -14.70 0.39 -5.75
CA GLY A 319 -14.06 -0.01 -4.50
C GLY A 319 -13.27 1.13 -3.88
N VAL A 320 -13.77 1.71 -2.81
CA VAL A 320 -13.06 2.70 -2.00
C VAL A 320 -12.54 2.06 -0.72
N SER A 321 -11.37 2.49 -0.28
CA SER A 321 -10.81 2.04 1.01
C SER A 321 -11.65 2.60 2.15
N VAL A 322 -12.00 1.74 3.09
CA VAL A 322 -12.72 2.11 4.32
C VAL A 322 -11.71 2.51 5.39
N GLN A 323 -11.93 3.65 6.03
CA GLN A 323 -11.03 4.13 7.08
C GLN A 323 -11.12 3.27 8.33
N ASN A 324 -9.99 3.09 9.02
CA ASN A 324 -9.92 2.36 10.28
C ASN A 324 -10.47 3.19 11.44
N VAL A 325 -11.78 3.19 11.59
CA VAL A 325 -12.52 3.99 12.57
C VAL A 325 -12.83 3.21 13.84
N ALA A 326 -12.96 3.92 14.95
CA ALA A 326 -13.31 3.34 16.23
C ALA A 326 -14.81 3.02 16.34
N PHE A 327 -15.11 1.96 17.09
CA PHE A 327 -16.43 1.55 17.54
C PHE A 327 -16.33 0.92 18.93
N ARG A 328 -17.43 0.49 19.55
CA ARG A 328 -17.43 -0.32 20.76
C ARG A 328 -17.99 -1.73 20.51
N TRP A 329 -17.29 -2.72 21.02
CA TRP A 329 -17.81 -4.10 21.07
C TRP A 329 -19.01 -4.22 22.02
N ALA A 330 -19.76 -5.32 21.93
CA ALA A 330 -20.86 -5.65 22.84
C ALA A 330 -20.46 -5.60 24.34
N ASN A 331 -19.24 -5.97 24.66
CA ASN A 331 -18.66 -5.89 26.02
C ASN A 331 -18.18 -4.48 26.39
N ARG A 332 -18.50 -3.47 25.59
CA ARG A 332 -18.13 -2.05 25.74
C ARG A 332 -16.64 -1.72 25.57
N GLN A 333 -15.80 -2.68 25.23
CA GLN A 333 -14.41 -2.41 24.88
C GLN A 333 -14.33 -1.64 23.55
N THR A 334 -13.39 -0.72 23.47
CA THR A 334 -13.13 0.01 22.20
C THR A 334 -12.42 -0.91 21.22
N GLY A 335 -12.95 -0.99 20.00
CA GLY A 335 -12.35 -1.64 18.86
C GLY A 335 -12.16 -0.65 17.72
N VAL A 336 -11.46 -1.07 16.69
CA VAL A 336 -11.31 -0.36 15.42
C VAL A 336 -11.68 -1.28 14.27
N LEU A 337 -12.02 -0.72 13.11
CA LEU A 337 -12.49 -1.53 11.97
C LEU A 337 -11.53 -2.67 11.61
N ASN A 338 -10.22 -2.46 11.69
CA ASN A 338 -9.24 -3.52 11.43
C ASN A 338 -9.39 -4.69 12.41
N THR A 339 -9.67 -4.45 13.70
CA THR A 339 -9.90 -5.54 14.65
C THR A 339 -11.18 -6.32 14.35
N LEU A 340 -12.16 -5.68 13.70
CA LEU A 340 -13.37 -6.36 13.25
C LEU A 340 -13.11 -7.18 11.97
N LEU A 341 -12.24 -6.71 11.09
CA LEU A 341 -11.78 -7.47 9.92
C LEU A 341 -10.92 -8.67 10.34
N ASP A 342 -10.06 -8.52 11.35
CA ASP A 342 -9.29 -9.63 11.93
C ASP A 342 -10.24 -10.70 12.53
N TRP A 343 -11.27 -10.26 13.26
CA TRP A 343 -12.31 -11.15 13.79
C TRP A 343 -13.08 -11.88 12.67
N ALA A 344 -13.27 -11.24 11.51
CA ALA A 344 -13.93 -11.85 10.35
C ALA A 344 -13.08 -12.93 9.65
N GLU A 345 -11.81 -13.12 10.04
CA GLU A 345 -10.92 -14.20 9.59
C GLU A 345 -10.81 -14.33 8.07
N GLY A 346 -10.66 -13.21 7.39
CA GLY A 346 -10.53 -13.16 5.93
C GLY A 346 -11.84 -13.36 5.17
N CYS A 347 -12.98 -13.29 5.84
CA CYS A 347 -14.31 -13.26 5.21
C CYS A 347 -14.73 -11.85 4.82
N LEU A 348 -15.65 -11.75 3.86
CA LEU A 348 -16.42 -10.53 3.66
C LEU A 348 -17.19 -10.17 4.91
N LEU A 349 -17.23 -8.89 5.25
CA LEU A 349 -17.92 -8.35 6.41
C LEU A 349 -19.17 -7.57 5.94
N LEU A 350 -20.34 -8.11 6.22
CA LEU A 350 -21.61 -7.43 5.98
C LEU A 350 -22.02 -6.66 7.25
N LEU A 351 -21.88 -5.36 7.20
CA LEU A 351 -22.33 -4.44 8.24
C LEU A 351 -23.76 -4.03 7.99
N VAL A 352 -24.67 -4.33 8.93
CA VAL A 352 -26.09 -3.98 8.84
C VAL A 352 -26.41 -2.90 9.87
N PHE A 353 -26.86 -1.75 9.43
CA PHE A 353 -27.03 -0.56 10.25
C PHE A 353 -28.45 -0.42 10.81
N GLY A 354 -28.53 -0.24 12.13
CA GLY A 354 -29.78 0.01 12.86
C GLY A 354 -30.62 -1.25 13.10
N PRO A 355 -31.92 -1.11 13.44
CA PRO A 355 -32.80 -2.23 13.78
C PRO A 355 -33.08 -3.13 12.57
N ILE A 356 -33.13 -4.45 12.80
CA ILE A 356 -33.35 -5.47 11.78
C ILE A 356 -34.73 -6.11 12.02
N ARG A 357 -35.56 -6.23 10.99
CA ARG A 357 -36.87 -6.89 11.08
C ARG A 357 -36.70 -8.41 11.18
N VAL A 358 -37.67 -9.10 11.76
CA VAL A 358 -37.62 -10.56 11.94
C VAL A 358 -37.38 -11.31 10.61
N ALA A 359 -38.10 -10.89 9.55
CA ALA A 359 -37.93 -11.49 8.22
C ALA A 359 -36.54 -11.20 7.59
N GLU A 360 -35.97 -10.03 7.86
CA GLU A 360 -34.61 -9.66 7.41
C GLU A 360 -33.56 -10.47 8.17
N LEU A 361 -33.73 -10.67 9.48
CA LEU A 361 -32.85 -11.47 10.32
C LEU A 361 -32.77 -12.92 9.83
N ALA A 362 -33.91 -13.51 9.47
CA ALA A 362 -33.96 -14.87 8.92
C ALA A 362 -33.16 -14.97 7.61
N ARG A 363 -33.31 -13.99 6.72
CA ARG A 363 -32.56 -13.93 5.44
C ARG A 363 -31.06 -13.74 5.67
N LEU A 364 -30.65 -12.86 6.58
CA LEU A 364 -29.25 -12.64 6.91
C LEU A 364 -28.59 -13.90 7.47
N ARG A 365 -29.28 -14.63 8.36
CA ARG A 365 -28.81 -15.91 8.90
C ARG A 365 -28.66 -16.96 7.80
N GLN A 366 -29.64 -17.07 6.93
CA GLN A 366 -29.60 -17.97 5.78
C GLN A 366 -28.40 -17.62 4.87
N LEU A 367 -28.23 -16.35 4.52
CA LEU A 367 -27.13 -15.90 3.68
C LEU A 367 -25.77 -16.23 4.34
N ALA A 368 -25.62 -15.96 5.62
CA ALA A 368 -24.39 -16.29 6.36
C ALA A 368 -24.11 -17.80 6.43
N SER A 369 -25.16 -18.63 6.57
CA SER A 369 -24.99 -20.09 6.62
C SER A 369 -24.66 -20.70 5.25
N THR A 370 -25.11 -20.09 4.16
CA THR A 370 -24.88 -20.59 2.78
C THR A 370 -23.62 -20.00 2.14
N THR A 371 -23.02 -18.96 2.73
CA THR A 371 -21.82 -18.30 2.19
C THR A 371 -20.67 -18.40 3.17
N ALA A 372 -19.79 -19.37 2.96
CA ALA A 372 -18.67 -19.67 3.86
C ALA A 372 -17.70 -18.48 4.08
N MET A 373 -17.68 -17.55 3.13
CA MET A 373 -16.82 -16.34 3.14
C MET A 373 -17.58 -15.08 3.61
N LEU A 374 -18.63 -15.21 4.41
CA LEU A 374 -19.40 -14.06 4.89
C LEU A 374 -19.52 -14.06 6.42
N ARG A 375 -19.30 -12.90 7.02
CA ARG A 375 -19.66 -12.59 8.41
C ARG A 375 -20.65 -11.44 8.43
N VAL A 376 -21.68 -11.55 9.23
CA VAL A 376 -22.74 -10.53 9.37
C VAL A 376 -22.65 -9.91 10.75
N VAL A 377 -22.55 -8.59 10.81
CA VAL A 377 -22.46 -7.81 12.05
C VAL A 377 -23.50 -6.69 12.02
N GLN A 378 -24.29 -6.58 13.09
CA GLN A 378 -25.18 -5.46 13.30
C GLN A 378 -24.37 -4.26 13.83
N VAL A 379 -24.52 -3.11 13.19
CA VAL A 379 -23.95 -1.82 13.66
C VAL A 379 -25.11 -1.02 14.27
N MET A 380 -25.03 -0.84 15.58
CA MET A 380 -26.12 -0.27 16.39
C MET A 380 -25.80 1.16 16.83
N ASP A 381 -26.83 1.97 16.94
CA ASP A 381 -26.76 3.19 17.74
C ASP A 381 -26.82 2.86 19.24
N PRO A 382 -26.31 3.72 20.13
CA PRO A 382 -26.29 3.45 21.58
C PRO A 382 -27.65 3.13 22.24
N ALA A 383 -28.74 3.60 21.63
CA ALA A 383 -30.11 3.40 22.11
C ALA A 383 -30.78 2.12 21.58
N ASP A 384 -30.17 1.45 20.59
CA ASP A 384 -30.73 0.26 19.97
C ASP A 384 -30.63 -0.96 20.88
N LYS A 385 -31.54 -1.92 20.68
CA LYS A 385 -31.49 -3.22 21.34
C LYS A 385 -30.85 -4.26 20.43
N PRO A 386 -29.90 -5.08 20.94
CA PRO A 386 -29.24 -6.11 20.16
C PRO A 386 -30.22 -7.19 19.70
N GLN A 387 -30.02 -7.67 18.48
CA GLN A 387 -30.88 -8.67 17.84
C GLN A 387 -30.02 -9.88 17.45
N ALA A 388 -29.85 -10.85 18.33
CA ALA A 388 -29.28 -12.18 18.06
C ALA A 388 -28.30 -12.36 16.87
N LEU A 389 -27.51 -11.33 16.58
CA LEU A 389 -26.35 -11.30 15.69
C LEU A 389 -25.17 -10.75 16.47
N GLU A 390 -23.95 -11.03 16.00
CA GLU A 390 -22.79 -10.28 16.45
C GLU A 390 -23.05 -8.80 16.20
N HIS A 391 -22.66 -7.95 17.16
CA HIS A 391 -22.96 -6.54 17.05
C HIS A 391 -21.86 -5.66 17.62
N VAL A 392 -21.79 -4.46 17.06
CA VAL A 392 -20.94 -3.36 17.51
C VAL A 392 -21.76 -2.09 17.66
N ILE A 393 -21.29 -1.17 18.50
CA ILE A 393 -21.96 0.10 18.78
C ILE A 393 -21.16 1.23 18.14
N ASP A 394 -21.81 2.00 17.27
CA ASP A 394 -21.24 3.15 16.55
C ASP A 394 -21.71 4.47 17.18
N ASP A 395 -21.14 4.81 18.34
CA ASP A 395 -21.55 5.95 19.16
C ASP A 395 -21.63 7.30 18.41
N ARG A 396 -20.84 7.45 17.35
CA ARG A 396 -20.66 8.72 16.64
C ARG A 396 -20.97 8.61 15.15
N GLY A 397 -21.50 7.48 14.69
CA GLY A 397 -21.76 7.23 13.28
C GLY A 397 -20.48 7.17 12.44
N HIS A 398 -19.33 6.84 13.06
CA HIS A 398 -18.04 6.80 12.36
C HIS A 398 -17.96 5.64 11.39
N VAL A 399 -18.44 4.43 11.80
CA VAL A 399 -18.46 3.23 10.95
C VAL A 399 -19.35 3.46 9.75
N ARG A 400 -20.56 3.99 9.97
CA ARG A 400 -21.51 4.33 8.91
C ARG A 400 -20.92 5.32 7.89
N ARG A 401 -20.25 6.38 8.36
CA ARG A 401 -19.60 7.38 7.48
C ARG A 401 -18.41 6.78 6.74
N ALA A 402 -17.56 6.00 7.41
CA ALA A 402 -16.41 5.36 6.80
C ALA A 402 -16.81 4.42 5.66
N CYS A 403 -17.93 3.72 5.82
CA CYS A 403 -18.51 2.85 4.80
C CYS A 403 -19.37 3.59 3.75
N GLN A 404 -19.41 4.93 3.76
CA GLN A 404 -20.26 5.72 2.85
C GLN A 404 -21.74 5.29 2.86
N ALA A 405 -22.22 4.83 4.03
CA ALA A 405 -23.55 4.24 4.20
C ALA A 405 -24.53 5.15 4.95
N THR A 406 -24.42 6.48 4.80
CA THR A 406 -25.27 7.45 5.53
C THR A 406 -26.75 7.19 5.33
N ASP A 407 -27.16 6.93 4.09
CA ASP A 407 -28.55 6.66 3.72
C ASP A 407 -28.80 5.19 3.34
N GLN A 408 -27.84 4.31 3.66
CA GLN A 408 -27.89 2.89 3.33
C GLN A 408 -28.14 2.05 4.58
N ARG A 409 -28.72 0.86 4.36
CA ARG A 409 -29.01 -0.10 5.44
C ARG A 409 -27.87 -1.08 5.68
N TRP A 410 -26.99 -1.28 4.71
CA TRP A 410 -25.87 -2.18 4.84
C TRP A 410 -24.69 -1.72 4.01
N ALA A 411 -23.51 -2.19 4.42
CA ALA A 411 -22.26 -2.08 3.69
C ALA A 411 -21.53 -3.42 3.68
N LEU A 412 -21.03 -3.82 2.54
CA LEU A 412 -20.22 -5.02 2.35
C LEU A 412 -18.74 -4.62 2.25
N VAL A 413 -17.95 -4.99 3.24
CA VAL A 413 -16.53 -4.67 3.34
C VAL A 413 -15.70 -5.93 3.09
N ARG A 414 -14.68 -5.82 2.24
CA ARG A 414 -13.75 -6.89 1.92
C ARG A 414 -12.68 -7.04 3.02
N PRO A 415 -11.98 -8.19 3.09
CA PRO A 415 -10.89 -8.41 4.04
C PRO A 415 -9.75 -7.39 3.96
N ASP A 416 -9.48 -6.85 2.76
CA ASP A 416 -8.49 -5.78 2.49
C ASP A 416 -9.04 -4.36 2.75
N ALA A 417 -10.07 -4.22 3.59
CA ALA A 417 -10.70 -2.96 3.97
C ALA A 417 -11.24 -2.14 2.79
N TYR A 418 -11.63 -2.77 1.69
CA TYR A 418 -12.31 -2.10 0.58
C TYR A 418 -13.82 -2.31 0.64
N LEU A 419 -14.57 -1.26 0.32
CA LEU A 419 -16.01 -1.32 0.18
C LEU A 419 -16.36 -2.03 -1.13
N ALA A 420 -16.99 -3.21 -1.03
CA ALA A 420 -17.47 -3.95 -2.19
C ALA A 420 -18.80 -3.41 -2.71
N ALA A 421 -19.73 -3.11 -1.80
CA ALA A 421 -21.05 -2.59 -2.13
C ALA A 421 -21.73 -1.96 -0.91
N THR A 422 -22.76 -1.14 -1.16
CA THR A 422 -23.72 -0.65 -0.17
C THR A 422 -25.15 -0.80 -0.70
N GLY A 423 -26.15 -0.81 0.18
CA GLY A 423 -27.53 -0.87 -0.25
C GLY A 423 -28.55 -0.70 0.86
N SER A 424 -29.82 -0.57 0.46
CA SER A 424 -30.93 -0.28 1.38
C SER A 424 -31.83 -1.49 1.63
N GLY A 425 -31.89 -2.46 0.70
CA GLY A 425 -32.75 -3.65 0.82
C GLY A 425 -31.96 -4.86 1.30
N ILE A 426 -32.55 -5.65 2.20
CA ILE A 426 -32.04 -6.98 2.59
C ILE A 426 -32.85 -8.02 1.80
N ASP A 427 -32.53 -8.14 0.52
CA ASP A 427 -33.26 -8.90 -0.49
C ASP A 427 -32.32 -9.62 -1.48
N ALA A 428 -32.85 -10.07 -2.61
CA ALA A 428 -32.07 -10.73 -3.66
C ALA A 428 -30.93 -9.86 -4.23
N ALA A 429 -31.04 -8.52 -4.15
CA ALA A 429 -29.96 -7.64 -4.61
C ALA A 429 -28.75 -7.74 -3.70
N LEU A 430 -28.94 -7.81 -2.37
CA LEU A 430 -27.84 -8.05 -1.43
C LEU A 430 -27.14 -9.39 -1.74
N VAL A 431 -27.89 -10.46 -1.98
CA VAL A 431 -27.33 -11.77 -2.34
C VAL A 431 -26.45 -11.69 -3.56
N ARG A 432 -26.94 -11.01 -4.63
CA ARG A 432 -26.15 -10.77 -5.84
C ARG A 432 -24.87 -9.99 -5.56
N GLN A 433 -24.91 -8.95 -4.71
CA GLN A 433 -23.72 -8.18 -4.38
C GLN A 433 -22.67 -9.00 -3.63
N VAL A 434 -23.08 -9.89 -2.71
CA VAL A 434 -22.19 -10.82 -2.03
C VAL A 434 -21.57 -11.79 -3.03
N SER A 435 -22.38 -12.35 -3.95
CA SER A 435 -21.88 -13.23 -5.01
C SER A 435 -20.88 -12.52 -5.92
N CYS A 436 -21.19 -11.30 -6.37
CA CYS A 436 -20.28 -10.49 -7.20
C CYS A 436 -18.94 -10.21 -6.48
N ALA A 437 -18.98 -9.89 -5.18
CA ALA A 437 -17.76 -9.62 -4.43
C ALA A 437 -16.81 -10.82 -4.33
N LEU A 438 -17.34 -12.04 -4.45
CA LEU A 438 -16.59 -13.30 -4.53
C LEU A 438 -16.43 -13.83 -5.95
N THR A 439 -16.95 -13.09 -6.96
CA THR A 439 -17.02 -13.53 -8.39
C THR A 439 -17.68 -14.90 -8.57
N LEU A 440 -18.63 -15.22 -7.71
CA LEU A 440 -19.51 -16.39 -7.86
C LEU A 440 -20.51 -16.14 -9.02
N ALA A 441 -20.68 -17.14 -9.87
CA ALA A 441 -21.63 -17.05 -11.00
C ALA A 441 -23.08 -16.99 -10.53
#